data_91207d572e0d4bd501ff2e58b7e4aa97
#
_entry.id   91207d572e0d4bd501ff2e58b7e4aa97
#
_cell.length_a   1.000
_cell.length_b   1.000
_cell.length_c   1.000
_cell.angle_alpha   90.00
_cell.angle_beta   90.00
_cell.angle_gamma   90.00
#
_symmetry.space_group_name_H-M   'P 1'
#
loop_
_entity.id
_entity.type
_entity.pdbx_description
1 polymer ?
#
loop_
_entity_poly.entity_id
_entity_poly.type
_entity_poly.pdbx_seq_one_letter_code
_entity_poly.pdbx_strand_id
1 'polypeptide(L)'
;MPELPEVETTKRGIHPWIHQKKIIEIIIRDKRLRWPIPDDMREKLINREIISVQRRAKYLLIETANGSAIIHLGMSGSLRIIEHDEPPRKHDHYDFVLNNGIALRYRDPRRFGSLLWAKEPLKHKLLSKLGPEPLEEEFTGTYLHSKAKSRKITIKQFIMNAYVVVGVGNIYASESLFLSGINPKRMASRVSKKRMTALVKAIKIILKKAIDAGGTTLRDFHNRDGSEGYCKNKLNAFDKKNKPCPNSNSAIRLIVIGQRSHTTA
;
A
#
# COMPACT_ATOMS: atom_id res chain seq x y z
N MET A 1 4.40 -7.09 3.04
CA MET A 1 3.19 -6.74 2.27
C MET A 1 3.22 -5.24 2.06
N PRO A 2 3.18 -4.76 0.82
CA PRO A 2 3.10 -3.33 0.52
C PRO A 2 1.91 -2.69 1.24
N GLU A 3 2.17 -1.61 1.99
CA GLU A 3 1.18 -0.75 2.62
C GLU A 3 1.11 0.57 1.84
N LEU A 4 0.46 1.60 2.36
CA LEU A 4 0.29 2.86 1.64
C LEU A 4 1.62 3.48 1.17
N PRO A 5 2.68 3.58 2.00
CA PRO A 5 3.93 4.20 1.57
C PRO A 5 4.60 3.47 0.42
N GLU A 6 4.62 2.14 0.42
CA GLU A 6 5.23 1.34 -0.65
C GLU A 6 4.46 1.51 -1.97
N VAL A 7 3.13 1.57 -1.91
CA VAL A 7 2.30 1.80 -3.11
C VAL A 7 2.48 3.23 -3.62
N GLU A 8 2.56 4.23 -2.74
CA GLU A 8 2.83 5.62 -3.13
C GLU A 8 4.22 5.78 -3.76
N THR A 9 5.23 5.13 -3.19
CA THR A 9 6.60 5.11 -3.77
C THR A 9 6.62 4.43 -5.14
N THR A 10 5.92 3.29 -5.28
CA THR A 10 5.77 2.63 -6.58
C THR A 10 5.12 3.56 -7.60
N LYS A 11 4.03 4.24 -7.23
CA LYS A 11 3.36 5.24 -8.07
C LYS A 11 4.33 6.32 -8.54
N ARG A 12 5.07 6.93 -7.59
CA ARG A 12 6.04 8.00 -7.90
C ARG A 12 7.16 7.50 -8.80
N GLY A 13 7.64 6.28 -8.59
CA GLY A 13 8.73 5.70 -9.37
C GLY A 13 8.34 5.36 -10.81
N ILE A 14 7.11 4.87 -11.05
CA ILE A 14 6.67 4.51 -12.41
C ILE A 14 6.11 5.70 -13.19
N HIS A 15 5.50 6.68 -12.51
CA HIS A 15 4.81 7.80 -13.15
C HIS A 15 5.64 8.52 -14.23
N PRO A 16 6.91 8.93 -14.01
CA PRO A 16 7.69 9.66 -15.01
C PRO A 16 7.91 8.88 -16.32
N TRP A 17 7.87 7.55 -16.23
CA TRP A 17 8.16 6.66 -17.35
C TRP A 17 6.94 6.34 -18.20
N ILE A 18 5.75 6.31 -17.59
CA ILE A 18 4.53 5.84 -18.25
C ILE A 18 3.49 6.93 -18.50
N HIS A 19 3.59 8.08 -17.83
CA HIS A 19 2.68 9.22 -18.04
C HIS A 19 2.76 9.73 -19.48
N GLN A 20 1.62 9.98 -20.10
CA GLN A 20 1.47 10.39 -21.50
C GLN A 20 2.10 9.41 -22.51
N LYS A 21 2.25 8.15 -22.12
CA LYS A 21 2.67 7.09 -23.05
C LYS A 21 1.49 6.23 -23.44
N LYS A 22 1.51 5.76 -24.67
CA LYS A 22 0.48 4.89 -25.24
C LYS A 22 0.81 3.43 -24.97
N ILE A 23 -0.14 2.66 -24.46
CA ILE A 23 -0.01 1.20 -24.34
C ILE A 23 -0.19 0.61 -25.75
N ILE A 24 0.86 0.01 -26.30
CA ILE A 24 0.82 -0.57 -27.65
C ILE A 24 0.58 -2.08 -27.60
N GLU A 25 0.94 -2.73 -26.51
CA GLU A 25 0.72 -4.16 -26.31
C GLU A 25 0.54 -4.50 -24.84
N ILE A 26 -0.22 -5.58 -24.55
CA ILE A 26 -0.31 -6.19 -23.23
C ILE A 26 0.06 -7.66 -23.36
N ILE A 27 1.17 -8.05 -22.76
CA ILE A 27 1.64 -9.43 -22.71
C ILE A 27 1.17 -10.04 -21.39
N ILE A 28 0.25 -11.01 -21.45
CA ILE A 28 -0.23 -11.74 -20.27
C ILE A 28 0.31 -13.17 -20.36
N ARG A 29 1.23 -13.53 -19.45
CA ARG A 29 1.84 -14.87 -19.38
C ARG A 29 1.08 -15.81 -18.45
N ASP A 30 0.51 -15.27 -17.36
CA ASP A 30 -0.28 -16.04 -16.41
C ASP A 30 -1.42 -15.19 -15.84
N LYS A 31 -2.65 -15.57 -16.15
CA LYS A 31 -3.86 -14.87 -15.68
C LYS A 31 -4.18 -15.12 -14.20
N ARG A 32 -3.56 -16.14 -13.59
CA ARG A 32 -3.86 -16.62 -12.24
C ARG A 32 -3.26 -15.72 -11.16
N LEU A 33 -3.89 -14.61 -10.89
CA LEU A 33 -3.65 -13.79 -9.71
C LEU A 33 -4.74 -14.03 -8.66
N ARG A 34 -4.85 -13.16 -7.63
CA ARG A 34 -5.91 -13.26 -6.61
C ARG A 34 -7.31 -13.36 -7.22
N TRP A 35 -7.55 -12.62 -8.28
CA TRP A 35 -8.64 -12.80 -9.23
C TRP A 35 -8.03 -12.94 -10.62
N PRO A 36 -8.59 -13.77 -11.49
CA PRO A 36 -8.10 -13.88 -12.86
C PRO A 36 -8.08 -12.53 -13.55
N ILE A 37 -7.04 -12.26 -14.34
CA ILE A 37 -6.99 -11.07 -15.19
C ILE A 37 -8.13 -11.17 -16.20
N PRO A 38 -9.00 -10.15 -16.32
CA PRO A 38 -10.11 -10.16 -17.28
C PRO A 38 -9.64 -10.38 -18.72
N ASP A 39 -10.38 -11.17 -19.48
CA ASP A 39 -10.02 -11.53 -20.86
C ASP A 39 -10.02 -10.30 -21.79
N ASP A 40 -10.92 -9.35 -21.53
CA ASP A 40 -11.09 -8.12 -22.28
C ASP A 40 -10.09 -7.00 -21.91
N MET A 41 -9.09 -7.31 -21.06
CA MET A 41 -8.09 -6.32 -20.61
C MET A 41 -7.34 -5.68 -21.77
N ARG A 42 -7.01 -6.48 -22.80
CA ARG A 42 -6.33 -6.01 -24.00
C ARG A 42 -7.17 -4.97 -24.76
N GLU A 43 -8.44 -5.26 -25.01
CA GLU A 43 -9.36 -4.37 -25.73
C GLU A 43 -9.55 -3.04 -25.01
N LYS A 44 -9.52 -3.06 -23.68
CA LYS A 44 -9.72 -1.89 -22.84
C LYS A 44 -8.51 -0.96 -22.79
N LEU A 45 -7.31 -1.47 -22.91
CA LEU A 45 -6.09 -0.72 -22.65
C LEU A 45 -5.19 -0.55 -23.90
N ILE A 46 -5.19 -1.47 -24.88
CA ILE A 46 -4.37 -1.32 -26.09
C ILE A 46 -4.80 -0.06 -26.84
N ASN A 47 -3.81 0.64 -27.36
CA ASN A 47 -3.95 1.92 -28.06
C ASN A 47 -4.48 3.07 -27.17
N ARG A 48 -4.48 2.93 -25.83
CA ARG A 48 -4.86 4.00 -24.90
C ARG A 48 -3.63 4.70 -24.35
N GLU A 49 -3.73 6.02 -24.25
CA GLU A 49 -2.74 6.85 -23.56
C GLU A 49 -2.97 6.79 -22.05
N ILE A 50 -1.91 6.70 -21.30
CA ILE A 50 -1.93 6.79 -19.83
C ILE A 50 -1.99 8.26 -19.43
N ILE A 51 -3.17 8.71 -19.01
CA ILE A 51 -3.43 10.10 -18.62
C ILE A 51 -2.83 10.40 -17.25
N SER A 52 -2.98 9.47 -16.32
CA SER A 52 -2.44 9.64 -14.97
C SER A 52 -2.16 8.30 -14.28
N VAL A 53 -1.34 8.36 -13.22
CA VAL A 53 -1.16 7.26 -12.28
C VAL A 53 -1.57 7.76 -10.91
N GLN A 54 -2.65 7.23 -10.40
CA GLN A 54 -3.20 7.61 -9.10
C GLN A 54 -3.04 6.48 -8.07
N ARG A 55 -3.19 6.81 -6.80
CA ARG A 55 -3.28 5.84 -5.71
C ARG A 55 -4.57 6.04 -4.93
N ARG A 56 -5.27 4.96 -4.66
CA ARG A 56 -6.34 4.92 -3.67
C ARG A 56 -6.07 3.78 -2.70
N ALA A 57 -5.89 4.09 -1.42
CA ALA A 57 -5.50 3.09 -0.42
C ALA A 57 -4.19 2.36 -0.78
N LYS A 58 -4.25 1.05 -1.00
CA LYS A 58 -3.14 0.19 -1.43
C LYS A 58 -3.29 -0.24 -2.90
N TYR A 59 -4.08 0.48 -3.68
CA TYR A 59 -4.31 0.24 -5.10
C TYR A 59 -3.66 1.34 -5.93
N LEU A 60 -3.06 0.95 -7.04
CA LEU A 60 -2.64 1.84 -8.12
C LEU A 60 -3.74 1.89 -9.16
N LEU A 61 -4.01 3.07 -9.67
CA LEU A 61 -4.97 3.32 -10.73
C LEU A 61 -4.21 3.91 -11.90
N ILE A 62 -4.09 3.15 -13.00
CA ILE A 62 -3.52 3.64 -14.25
C ILE A 62 -4.70 4.10 -15.10
N GLU A 63 -4.86 5.41 -15.20
CA GLU A 63 -6.00 6.07 -15.82
C GLU A 63 -5.78 6.25 -17.32
N THR A 64 -6.83 5.94 -18.08
CA THR A 64 -6.95 6.19 -19.52
C THR A 64 -8.27 6.91 -19.79
N ALA A 65 -8.49 7.41 -21.01
CA ALA A 65 -9.74 8.10 -21.37
C ALA A 65 -11.01 7.26 -21.15
N ASN A 66 -10.91 5.93 -21.18
CA ASN A 66 -12.07 5.03 -21.09
C ASN A 66 -12.29 4.45 -19.70
N GLY A 67 -11.39 4.64 -18.77
CA GLY A 67 -11.40 4.05 -17.43
C GLY A 67 -10.00 3.75 -16.94
N SER A 68 -9.88 2.94 -15.90
CA SER A 68 -8.59 2.70 -15.23
C SER A 68 -8.30 1.22 -15.03
N ALA A 69 -7.05 0.83 -15.23
CA ALA A 69 -6.53 -0.40 -14.67
C ALA A 69 -6.34 -0.25 -13.16
N ILE A 70 -6.91 -1.17 -12.39
CA ILE A 70 -6.84 -1.20 -10.92
C ILE A 70 -5.84 -2.30 -10.54
N ILE A 71 -4.69 -1.91 -10.01
CA ILE A 71 -3.61 -2.83 -9.65
C ILE A 71 -3.45 -2.88 -8.14
N HIS A 72 -3.39 -4.09 -7.57
CA HIS A 72 -3.02 -4.32 -6.18
C HIS A 72 -1.77 -5.17 -6.12
N LEU A 73 -0.76 -4.73 -5.37
CA LEU A 73 0.52 -5.44 -5.31
C LEU A 73 0.48 -6.74 -4.48
N GLY A 74 -0.61 -7.00 -3.76
CA GLY A 74 -0.71 -8.19 -2.92
C GLY A 74 0.25 -8.18 -1.75
N MET A 75 1.03 -9.23 -1.60
CA MET A 75 2.04 -9.36 -0.53
C MET A 75 3.48 -9.31 -1.03
N SER A 76 3.72 -9.69 -2.27
CA SER A 76 5.03 -9.83 -2.89
C SER A 76 5.09 -9.26 -4.32
N GLY A 77 4.00 -8.63 -4.76
CA GLY A 77 3.93 -8.03 -6.07
C GLY A 77 4.76 -6.75 -6.17
N SER A 78 5.38 -6.58 -7.32
CA SER A 78 6.15 -5.40 -7.70
C SER A 78 5.88 -5.00 -9.15
N LEU A 79 5.99 -3.71 -9.42
CA LEU A 79 5.98 -3.15 -10.78
C LEU A 79 7.37 -2.61 -11.09
N ARG A 80 7.90 -2.94 -12.24
CA ARG A 80 9.22 -2.51 -12.70
C ARG A 80 9.15 -1.89 -14.10
N ILE A 81 9.96 -0.88 -14.32
CA ILE A 81 10.22 -0.35 -15.65
C ILE A 81 11.39 -1.13 -16.24
N ILE A 82 11.19 -1.69 -17.41
CA ILE A 82 12.20 -2.49 -18.14
C ILE A 82 12.24 -2.07 -19.61
N GLU A 83 13.29 -2.43 -20.33
CA GLU A 83 13.25 -2.43 -21.79
C GLU A 83 12.26 -3.51 -22.26
N HIS A 84 11.51 -3.24 -23.33
CA HIS A 84 10.39 -4.12 -23.71
C HIS A 84 10.83 -5.54 -24.13
N ASP A 85 12.07 -5.70 -24.57
CA ASP A 85 12.69 -6.95 -25.01
C ASP A 85 13.40 -7.70 -23.88
N GLU A 86 13.46 -7.15 -22.65
CA GLU A 86 14.04 -7.87 -21.50
C GLU A 86 13.31 -9.21 -21.29
N PRO A 87 14.03 -10.36 -21.31
CA PRO A 87 13.39 -11.66 -21.15
C PRO A 87 12.66 -11.79 -19.81
N PRO A 88 11.49 -12.43 -19.80
CA PRO A 88 10.71 -12.58 -18.57
C PRO A 88 11.40 -13.56 -17.61
N ARG A 89 11.34 -13.24 -16.33
CA ARG A 89 11.79 -14.08 -15.24
C ARG A 89 10.62 -14.89 -14.67
N LYS A 90 10.92 -15.90 -13.87
CA LYS A 90 9.91 -16.64 -13.10
C LYS A 90 9.04 -15.67 -12.30
N HIS A 91 7.71 -15.81 -12.40
CA HIS A 91 6.69 -14.99 -11.73
C HIS A 91 6.45 -13.59 -12.35
N ASP A 92 6.99 -13.28 -13.50
CA ASP A 92 6.59 -12.12 -14.30
C ASP A 92 5.28 -12.47 -15.02
N HIS A 93 4.16 -11.90 -14.56
CA HIS A 93 2.82 -12.32 -14.98
C HIS A 93 2.29 -11.55 -16.17
N TYR A 94 2.54 -10.24 -16.23
CA TYR A 94 2.13 -9.41 -17.36
C TYR A 94 3.03 -8.19 -17.55
N ASP A 95 3.04 -7.67 -18.78
CA ASP A 95 3.69 -6.42 -19.16
C ASP A 95 2.70 -5.50 -19.86
N PHE A 96 2.78 -4.21 -19.59
CA PHE A 96 2.24 -3.15 -20.45
C PHE A 96 3.39 -2.57 -21.27
N VAL A 97 3.43 -2.89 -22.55
CA VAL A 97 4.43 -2.38 -23.49
C VAL A 97 3.98 -1.00 -23.97
N LEU A 98 4.90 -0.04 -23.93
CA LEU A 98 4.61 1.36 -24.23
C LEU A 98 5.31 1.78 -25.53
N ASN A 99 4.79 2.83 -26.15
CA ASN A 99 5.27 3.36 -27.44
C ASN A 99 6.65 4.05 -27.36
N ASN A 100 7.28 4.09 -26.19
CA ASN A 100 8.63 4.64 -25.98
C ASN A 100 9.70 3.54 -25.78
N GLY A 101 9.41 2.29 -26.16
CA GLY A 101 10.36 1.18 -26.10
C GLY A 101 10.56 0.56 -24.71
N ILE A 102 9.77 0.96 -23.72
CA ILE A 102 9.80 0.37 -22.38
C ILE A 102 8.54 -0.45 -22.09
N ALA A 103 8.61 -1.28 -21.07
CA ALA A 103 7.45 -1.98 -20.52
C ALA A 103 7.33 -1.81 -19.01
N LEU A 104 6.09 -1.72 -18.53
CA LEU A 104 5.76 -1.82 -17.11
C LEU A 104 5.46 -3.29 -16.81
N ARG A 105 6.40 -3.96 -16.14
CA ARG A 105 6.34 -5.39 -15.82
C ARG A 105 5.84 -5.63 -14.40
N TYR A 106 4.85 -6.52 -14.28
CA TYR A 106 4.34 -6.97 -12.99
C TYR A 106 4.86 -8.35 -12.64
N ARG A 107 5.51 -8.46 -11.47
CA ARG A 107 6.00 -9.70 -10.88
C ARG A 107 5.32 -9.96 -9.54
N ASP A 108 4.86 -11.20 -9.28
CA ASP A 108 4.29 -11.59 -7.99
C ASP A 108 4.44 -13.09 -7.71
N PRO A 109 5.49 -13.50 -6.97
CA PRO A 109 5.71 -14.91 -6.64
C PRO A 109 4.54 -15.58 -5.91
N ARG A 110 3.76 -14.84 -5.15
CA ARG A 110 2.65 -15.37 -4.33
C ARG A 110 1.29 -15.27 -5.00
N ARG A 111 1.15 -14.52 -6.09
CA ARG A 111 -0.10 -14.31 -6.85
C ARG A 111 -1.26 -13.73 -6.01
N PHE A 112 -0.95 -12.95 -4.97
CA PHE A 112 -1.94 -12.29 -4.13
C PHE A 112 -2.29 -10.87 -4.61
N GLY A 113 -1.64 -10.41 -5.64
CA GLY A 113 -1.98 -9.18 -6.32
C GLY A 113 -3.16 -9.32 -7.27
N SER A 114 -3.50 -8.24 -7.94
CA SER A 114 -4.58 -8.24 -8.93
C SER A 114 -4.35 -7.19 -10.01
N LEU A 115 -4.89 -7.48 -11.20
CA LEU A 115 -5.09 -6.53 -12.29
C LEU A 115 -6.56 -6.61 -12.70
N LEU A 116 -7.30 -5.53 -12.46
CA LEU A 116 -8.71 -5.39 -12.79
C LEU A 116 -8.91 -4.13 -13.61
N TRP A 117 -10.11 -3.95 -14.16
CA TRP A 117 -10.45 -2.74 -14.89
C TRP A 117 -11.82 -2.20 -14.46
N ALA A 118 -11.96 -0.89 -14.43
CA ALA A 118 -13.25 -0.23 -14.23
C ALA A 118 -13.32 1.11 -14.98
N LYS A 119 -14.48 1.38 -15.55
CA LYS A 119 -14.77 2.70 -16.18
C LYS A 119 -14.70 3.81 -15.14
N GLU A 120 -15.25 3.56 -13.94
CA GLU A 120 -15.24 4.47 -12.79
C GLU A 120 -14.60 3.76 -11.59
N PRO A 121 -13.28 3.85 -11.44
CA PRO A 121 -12.55 3.03 -10.46
C PRO A 121 -13.01 3.26 -9.03
N LEU A 122 -13.38 4.48 -8.65
CA LEU A 122 -13.85 4.78 -7.29
C LEU A 122 -15.21 4.17 -6.96
N LYS A 123 -16.03 3.84 -7.96
CA LYS A 123 -17.29 3.11 -7.79
C LYS A 123 -17.09 1.58 -7.78
N HIS A 124 -15.91 1.09 -8.12
CA HIS A 124 -15.63 -0.34 -8.08
C HIS A 124 -15.81 -0.92 -6.67
N LYS A 125 -16.38 -2.13 -6.56
CA LYS A 125 -16.74 -2.80 -5.28
C LYS A 125 -15.60 -2.85 -4.25
N LEU A 126 -14.34 -2.88 -4.70
CA LEU A 126 -13.15 -2.91 -3.83
C LEU A 126 -12.76 -1.54 -3.30
N LEU A 127 -13.21 -0.45 -3.93
CA LEU A 127 -12.78 0.92 -3.60
C LEU A 127 -13.91 1.77 -3.01
N SER A 128 -15.16 1.53 -3.41
CA SER A 128 -16.32 2.40 -3.11
C SER A 128 -16.64 2.55 -1.62
N LYS A 129 -16.31 1.54 -0.80
CA LYS A 129 -16.61 1.53 0.64
C LYS A 129 -15.39 1.82 1.52
N LEU A 130 -14.25 2.16 0.92
CA LEU A 130 -13.02 2.43 1.67
C LEU A 130 -13.14 3.72 2.48
N GLY A 131 -12.56 3.72 3.67
CA GLY A 131 -12.43 4.89 4.53
C GLY A 131 -11.56 6.00 3.92
N PRO A 132 -11.39 7.14 4.62
CA PRO A 132 -10.59 8.26 4.15
C PRO A 132 -9.11 7.91 3.99
N GLU A 133 -8.42 8.66 3.15
CA GLU A 133 -6.97 8.64 3.07
C GLU A 133 -6.37 9.22 4.37
N PRO A 134 -5.36 8.57 4.95
CA PRO A 134 -4.85 8.98 6.25
C PRO A 134 -4.10 10.31 6.24
N LEU A 135 -3.64 10.78 5.07
CA LEU A 135 -2.91 12.04 4.95
C LEU A 135 -3.80 13.24 4.64
N GLU A 136 -5.05 12.99 4.20
CA GLU A 136 -6.02 14.04 3.87
C GLU A 136 -6.64 14.66 5.14
N GLU A 137 -7.29 15.81 4.96
CA GLU A 137 -7.85 16.61 6.05
C GLU A 137 -9.01 15.92 6.76
N GLU A 138 -9.81 15.13 6.06
CA GLU A 138 -10.98 14.42 6.60
C GLU A 138 -10.59 13.39 7.69
N PHE A 139 -9.36 12.86 7.67
CA PHE A 139 -8.88 11.94 8.69
C PHE A 139 -8.44 12.69 9.94
N THR A 140 -9.41 12.93 10.83
CA THR A 140 -9.22 13.67 12.09
C THR A 140 -9.39 12.78 13.32
N GLY A 141 -8.92 13.27 14.49
CA GLY A 141 -9.17 12.60 15.79
C GLY A 141 -10.66 12.53 16.14
N THR A 142 -11.44 13.53 15.74
CA THR A 142 -12.91 13.55 15.92
C THR A 142 -13.56 12.47 15.07
N TYR A 143 -13.19 12.35 13.79
CA TYR A 143 -13.65 11.28 12.91
C TYR A 143 -13.31 9.90 13.50
N LEU A 144 -12.06 9.66 13.85
CA LEU A 144 -11.61 8.36 14.35
C LEU A 144 -12.30 7.99 15.66
N HIS A 145 -12.50 8.95 16.58
CA HIS A 145 -13.21 8.76 17.81
C HIS A 145 -14.69 8.45 17.58
N SER A 146 -15.37 9.15 16.67
CA SER A 146 -16.79 8.88 16.35
C SER A 146 -17.00 7.47 15.80
N LYS A 147 -16.10 7.01 14.89
CA LYS A 147 -16.14 5.66 14.33
C LYS A 147 -15.83 4.55 15.34
N ALA A 148 -15.18 4.89 16.47
CA ALA A 148 -14.79 3.94 17.50
C ALA A 148 -15.88 3.70 18.56
N LYS A 149 -16.87 4.57 18.76
CA LYS A 149 -17.83 4.58 19.88
C LYS A 149 -18.46 3.23 20.21
N SER A 150 -18.83 2.42 19.20
CA SER A 150 -19.49 1.12 19.38
C SER A 150 -18.57 -0.08 19.09
N ARG A 151 -17.26 0.14 18.87
CA ARG A 151 -16.35 -0.92 18.42
C ARG A 151 -15.73 -1.67 19.59
N LYS A 152 -16.04 -2.96 19.69
CA LYS A 152 -15.51 -3.88 20.71
C LYS A 152 -14.16 -4.52 20.32
N ILE A 153 -13.59 -4.15 19.18
CA ILE A 153 -12.28 -4.64 18.70
C ILE A 153 -11.15 -3.82 19.29
N THR A 154 -9.93 -4.36 19.23
CA THR A 154 -8.73 -3.63 19.68
C THR A 154 -8.45 -2.43 18.79
N ILE A 155 -7.82 -1.39 19.37
CA ILE A 155 -7.43 -0.19 18.62
C ILE A 155 -6.54 -0.52 17.42
N LYS A 156 -5.67 -1.53 17.53
CA LYS A 156 -4.84 -1.99 16.41
C LYS A 156 -5.69 -2.56 15.27
N GLN A 157 -6.60 -3.49 15.56
CA GLN A 157 -7.50 -4.04 14.54
C GLN A 157 -8.38 -2.95 13.92
N PHE A 158 -8.80 -1.98 14.74
CA PHE A 158 -9.64 -0.88 14.32
C PHE A 158 -8.97 0.01 13.28
N ILE A 159 -7.72 0.48 13.53
CA ILE A 159 -6.99 1.33 12.57
C ILE A 159 -6.44 0.57 11.36
N MET A 160 -6.36 -0.76 11.42
CA MET A 160 -6.00 -1.61 10.27
C MET A 160 -7.20 -1.94 9.37
N ASN A 161 -8.41 -1.59 9.79
CA ASN A 161 -9.62 -1.80 9.00
C ASN A 161 -9.72 -0.72 7.91
N ALA A 162 -9.66 -1.14 6.65
CA ALA A 162 -9.70 -0.23 5.50
C ALA A 162 -11.02 0.55 5.34
N TYR A 163 -12.10 0.15 6.02
CA TYR A 163 -13.35 0.92 6.09
C TYR A 163 -13.31 2.05 7.12
N VAL A 164 -12.31 2.03 8.00
CA VAL A 164 -12.07 3.07 9.02
C VAL A 164 -11.04 4.07 8.52
N VAL A 165 -9.89 3.59 8.09
CA VAL A 165 -8.83 4.38 7.47
C VAL A 165 -8.05 3.49 6.51
N VAL A 166 -7.72 3.99 5.35
CA VAL A 166 -7.04 3.19 4.35
C VAL A 166 -5.51 3.18 4.54
N GLY A 167 -4.86 2.21 3.94
CA GLY A 167 -3.41 2.22 3.77
C GLY A 167 -2.59 1.80 4.99
N VAL A 168 -3.13 1.92 6.19
CA VAL A 168 -2.46 1.53 7.45
C VAL A 168 -2.50 0.02 7.60
N GLY A 169 -1.36 -0.63 7.51
CA GLY A 169 -1.23 -2.06 7.73
C GLY A 169 -0.51 -2.40 9.04
N ASN A 170 0.10 -3.59 9.09
CA ASN A 170 0.68 -4.10 10.34
C ASN A 170 1.89 -3.30 10.83
N ILE A 171 2.73 -2.85 9.89
CA ILE A 171 3.95 -2.09 10.19
C ILE A 171 3.55 -0.74 10.76
N TYR A 172 2.80 0.03 9.98
CA TYR A 172 2.49 1.42 10.33
C TYR A 172 1.47 1.55 11.45
N ALA A 173 0.58 0.55 11.67
CA ALA A 173 -0.24 0.48 12.86
C ALA A 173 0.59 0.28 14.13
N SER A 174 1.62 -0.59 14.09
CA SER A 174 2.50 -0.82 15.22
C SER A 174 3.31 0.42 15.57
N GLU A 175 3.94 1.03 14.58
CA GLU A 175 4.74 2.26 14.77
C GLU A 175 3.91 3.43 15.28
N SER A 176 2.70 3.63 14.72
CA SER A 176 1.82 4.73 15.13
C SER A 176 1.28 4.57 16.54
N LEU A 177 0.92 3.35 16.94
CA LEU A 177 0.49 3.05 18.31
C LEU A 177 1.64 3.21 19.30
N PHE A 178 2.84 2.78 18.93
CA PHE A 178 4.04 2.99 19.72
C PHE A 178 4.33 4.49 19.90
N LEU A 179 4.37 5.26 18.83
CA LEU A 179 4.63 6.71 18.87
C LEU A 179 3.57 7.47 19.70
N SER A 180 2.31 7.05 19.65
CA SER A 180 1.22 7.67 20.41
C SER A 180 1.08 7.15 21.86
N GLY A 181 1.90 6.18 22.27
CA GLY A 181 1.87 5.55 23.59
C GLY A 181 0.57 4.82 23.90
N ILE A 182 -0.13 4.28 22.88
CA ILE A 182 -1.41 3.59 23.04
C ILE A 182 -1.20 2.08 23.01
N ASN A 183 -1.62 1.40 24.10
CA ASN A 183 -1.57 -0.05 24.13
C ASN A 183 -2.42 -0.65 23.00
N PRO A 184 -1.84 -1.46 22.09
CA PRO A 184 -2.51 -2.01 20.92
C PRO A 184 -3.70 -2.93 21.24
N LYS A 185 -3.73 -3.54 22.44
CA LYS A 185 -4.83 -4.37 22.95
C LYS A 185 -6.00 -3.55 23.50
N ARG A 186 -5.83 -2.24 23.72
CA ARG A 186 -6.90 -1.40 24.24
C ARG A 186 -8.10 -1.43 23.31
N MET A 187 -9.29 -1.58 23.87
CA MET A 187 -10.53 -1.53 23.10
C MET A 187 -10.68 -0.16 22.43
N ALA A 188 -11.02 -0.12 21.13
CA ALA A 188 -11.10 1.12 20.37
C ALA A 188 -12.08 2.13 20.99
N SER A 189 -13.25 1.66 21.48
CA SER A 189 -14.26 2.50 22.16
C SER A 189 -13.79 3.10 23.49
N ARG A 190 -12.71 2.56 24.09
CA ARG A 190 -12.14 3.05 25.37
C ARG A 190 -10.97 4.02 25.18
N VAL A 191 -10.69 4.44 23.94
CA VAL A 191 -9.66 5.45 23.65
C VAL A 191 -10.31 6.82 23.59
N SER A 192 -9.89 7.75 24.46
CA SER A 192 -10.46 9.10 24.52
C SER A 192 -10.20 9.90 23.25
N LYS A 193 -11.02 10.92 22.97
CA LYS A 193 -10.89 11.82 21.82
C LYS A 193 -9.49 12.45 21.76
N LYS A 194 -8.92 12.90 22.89
CA LYS A 194 -7.56 13.46 22.97
C LYS A 194 -6.52 12.44 22.49
N ARG A 195 -6.62 11.19 22.92
CA ARG A 195 -5.69 10.12 22.48
C ARG A 195 -5.91 9.70 21.03
N MET A 196 -7.15 9.72 20.52
CA MET A 196 -7.42 9.50 19.10
C MET A 196 -6.78 10.61 18.23
N THR A 197 -6.82 11.86 18.68
CA THR A 197 -6.15 12.98 17.99
C THR A 197 -4.63 12.77 17.95
N ALA A 198 -4.02 12.34 19.07
CA ALA A 198 -2.59 12.00 19.09
C ALA A 198 -2.26 10.83 18.16
N LEU A 199 -3.11 9.80 18.10
CA LEU A 199 -2.93 8.65 17.20
C LEU A 199 -3.02 9.06 15.73
N VAL A 200 -3.98 9.90 15.36
CA VAL A 200 -4.09 10.43 13.99
C VAL A 200 -2.83 11.20 13.60
N LYS A 201 -2.33 12.07 14.50
CA LYS A 201 -1.07 12.79 14.29
C LYS A 201 0.11 11.82 14.09
N ALA A 202 0.20 10.79 14.92
CA ALA A 202 1.24 9.76 14.81
C ALA A 202 1.16 8.99 13.48
N ILE A 203 -0.05 8.59 13.05
CA ILE A 203 -0.25 7.93 11.75
C ILE A 203 0.24 8.81 10.60
N LYS A 204 -0.18 10.08 10.57
CA LYS A 204 0.25 11.04 9.52
C LYS A 204 1.77 11.22 9.49
N ILE A 205 2.41 11.39 10.65
CA ILE A 205 3.87 11.56 10.76
C ILE A 205 4.60 10.31 10.24
N ILE A 206 4.20 9.12 10.70
CA ILE A 206 4.87 7.87 10.35
C ILE A 206 4.72 7.55 8.87
N LEU A 207 3.52 7.71 8.31
CA LEU A 207 3.28 7.47 6.88
C LEU A 207 4.05 8.46 6.01
N LYS A 208 4.07 9.76 6.36
CA LYS A 208 4.83 10.76 5.62
C LYS A 208 6.32 10.46 5.64
N LYS A 209 6.90 10.18 6.81
CA LYS A 209 8.32 9.78 6.93
C LYS A 209 8.64 8.52 6.11
N ALA A 210 7.72 7.54 6.08
CA ALA A 210 7.93 6.33 5.30
C ALA A 210 7.88 6.60 3.79
N ILE A 211 6.97 7.45 3.31
CA ILE A 211 6.90 7.87 1.91
C ILE A 211 8.18 8.62 1.50
N ASP A 212 8.60 9.59 2.33
CA ASP A 212 9.79 10.42 2.06
C ASP A 212 11.08 9.58 2.05
N ALA A 213 11.09 8.45 2.77
CA ALA A 213 12.19 7.50 2.79
C ALA A 213 12.08 6.36 1.74
N GLY A 214 11.13 6.44 0.81
CA GLY A 214 10.95 5.45 -0.26
C GLY A 214 10.29 4.14 0.18
N GLY A 215 9.58 4.10 1.33
CA GLY A 215 8.91 2.90 1.86
C GLY A 215 9.85 1.96 2.62
N THR A 216 9.29 0.93 3.29
CA THR A 216 10.08 0.01 4.16
C THR A 216 10.57 -1.27 3.49
N THR A 217 10.05 -1.65 2.33
CA THR A 217 10.21 -3.01 1.81
C THR A 217 10.42 -3.14 0.32
N LEU A 218 10.81 -2.09 -0.38
CA LEU A 218 11.08 -2.21 -1.81
C LEU A 218 12.49 -2.77 -2.06
N ARG A 219 12.73 -4.03 -1.64
CA ARG A 219 13.90 -4.82 -2.11
C ARG A 219 13.89 -5.07 -3.62
N ASP A 220 12.73 -4.91 -4.26
CA ASP A 220 12.53 -5.22 -5.68
C ASP A 220 12.25 -3.97 -6.53
N PHE A 221 12.23 -2.79 -5.95
CA PHE A 221 12.22 -1.54 -6.67
C PHE A 221 13.68 -1.09 -6.85
N HIS A 222 14.37 -1.75 -7.74
CA HIS A 222 15.62 -1.21 -8.24
C HIS A 222 15.26 -0.03 -9.14
N ASN A 223 15.56 1.19 -8.68
CA ASN A 223 15.83 2.26 -9.61
C ASN A 223 16.87 1.74 -10.61
N ARG A 224 16.93 2.26 -11.84
CA ARG A 224 18.01 1.96 -12.78
C ARG A 224 19.43 2.11 -12.15
N ASP A 225 19.54 2.85 -11.05
CA ASP A 225 20.77 3.12 -10.29
C ASP A 225 21.05 2.12 -9.15
N GLY A 226 20.21 1.09 -8.96
CA GLY A 226 20.48 0.03 -7.98
C GLY A 226 20.29 0.43 -6.50
N SER A 227 19.77 1.61 -6.20
CA SER A 227 19.59 2.06 -4.81
C SER A 227 18.44 1.33 -4.10
N GLU A 228 18.74 0.71 -2.94
CA GLU A 228 17.78 0.00 -2.08
C GLU A 228 16.91 0.99 -1.28
N GLY A 229 15.60 0.67 -1.14
CA GLY A 229 14.69 1.40 -0.26
C GLY A 229 15.10 1.37 1.22
N TYR A 230 15.33 2.51 1.81
CA TYR A 230 16.16 2.77 3.01
C TYR A 230 15.47 2.60 4.38
N CYS A 231 14.24 2.10 4.50
CA CYS A 231 13.46 2.33 5.73
C CYS A 231 13.39 1.22 6.78
N LYS A 232 13.93 0.01 6.54
CA LYS A 232 13.91 -1.07 7.55
C LYS A 232 14.67 -0.71 8.85
N ASN A 233 15.70 0.09 8.75
CA ASN A 233 16.58 0.44 9.88
C ASN A 233 16.00 1.54 10.80
N LYS A 234 14.94 2.23 10.39
CA LYS A 234 14.36 3.38 11.12
C LYS A 234 13.06 3.07 11.87
N LEU A 235 12.66 1.79 11.96
CA LEU A 235 11.49 1.39 12.73
C LEU A 235 11.83 1.34 14.23
N ASN A 236 10.91 1.81 15.07
CA ASN A 236 11.10 1.88 16.53
C ASN A 236 10.61 0.65 17.26
N ALA A 237 9.53 0.03 16.78
CA ALA A 237 8.87 -1.08 17.45
C ALA A 237 8.74 -2.32 16.56
N PHE A 238 8.33 -2.16 15.30
CA PHE A 238 8.06 -3.29 14.42
C PHE A 238 9.34 -4.09 14.14
N ASP A 239 9.28 -5.43 14.30
CA ASP A 239 10.40 -6.36 14.13
C ASP A 239 11.57 -6.13 15.10
N LYS A 240 11.30 -5.51 16.27
CA LYS A 240 12.31 -5.20 17.30
C LYS A 240 12.13 -6.04 18.58
N LYS A 241 11.56 -7.27 18.48
CA LYS A 241 11.42 -8.17 19.64
C LYS A 241 12.73 -8.30 20.39
N ASN A 242 12.68 -8.21 21.72
CA ASN A 242 13.81 -8.29 22.67
C ASN A 242 14.85 -7.16 22.52
N LYS A 243 14.64 -6.16 21.68
CA LYS A 243 15.47 -4.96 21.65
C LYS A 243 15.07 -4.01 22.79
N PRO A 244 15.99 -3.18 23.32
CA PRO A 244 15.61 -2.16 24.29
C PRO A 244 14.62 -1.18 23.68
N CYS A 245 13.62 -0.79 24.46
CA CYS A 245 12.66 0.22 24.05
C CYS A 245 13.30 1.61 24.05
N PRO A 246 13.22 2.40 22.98
CA PRO A 246 13.81 3.75 22.94
C PRO A 246 13.15 4.74 23.93
N ASN A 247 11.95 4.40 24.46
CA ASN A 247 11.18 5.28 25.35
C ASN A 247 11.10 4.77 26.80
N SER A 248 11.70 3.61 27.12
CA SER A 248 11.69 3.02 28.47
C SER A 248 12.83 2.02 28.63
N ASN A 249 13.14 1.65 29.88
CA ASN A 249 14.16 0.65 30.19
C ASN A 249 13.71 -0.81 29.95
N SER A 250 12.51 -1.02 29.41
CA SER A 250 11.97 -2.37 29.18
C SER A 250 12.31 -2.88 27.78
N ALA A 251 12.35 -4.20 27.61
CA ALA A 251 12.50 -4.81 26.30
C ALA A 251 11.16 -4.80 25.53
N ILE A 252 11.25 -4.58 24.20
CA ILE A 252 10.09 -4.67 23.31
C ILE A 252 9.62 -6.13 23.26
N ARG A 253 8.33 -6.34 23.54
CA ARG A 253 7.68 -7.66 23.57
C ARG A 253 6.93 -7.91 22.26
N LEU A 254 6.89 -9.17 21.83
CA LEU A 254 6.04 -9.63 20.73
C LEU A 254 4.74 -10.18 21.32
N ILE A 255 3.61 -9.69 20.83
CA ILE A 255 2.27 -10.19 21.17
C ILE A 255 1.50 -10.49 19.90
N VAL A 256 0.48 -11.34 19.97
CA VAL A 256 -0.41 -11.64 18.83
C VAL A 256 -1.76 -10.96 19.05
N ILE A 257 -2.23 -10.23 18.06
CA ILE A 257 -3.52 -9.54 18.05
C ILE A 257 -4.20 -9.82 16.70
N GLY A 258 -5.37 -10.50 16.73
CA GLY A 258 -6.14 -10.81 15.51
C GLY A 258 -5.31 -11.57 14.46
N GLN A 259 -4.64 -12.65 14.86
CA GLN A 259 -3.77 -13.52 14.04
C GLN A 259 -2.53 -12.80 13.42
N ARG A 260 -2.17 -11.63 13.94
CA ARG A 260 -0.98 -10.88 13.46
C ARG A 260 -0.05 -10.57 14.63
N SER A 261 1.25 -10.70 14.37
CA SER A 261 2.29 -10.27 15.31
C SER A 261 2.26 -8.76 15.50
N HIS A 262 2.51 -8.32 16.72
CA HIS A 262 2.67 -6.93 17.12
C HIS A 262 3.79 -6.82 18.13
N THR A 263 4.61 -5.80 18.02
CA THR A 263 5.66 -5.47 18.97
C THR A 263 5.26 -4.25 19.80
N THR A 264 5.40 -4.34 21.12
CA THR A 264 5.06 -3.27 22.07
C THR A 264 6.09 -3.26 23.20
N ALA A 265 6.31 -2.09 23.77
CA ALA A 265 7.07 -1.94 25.02
C ALA A 265 6.15 -2.11 26.22
#